data_3026ac0f827d83ed5e58162d6e82a0c5
#
_entry.id   3026ac0f827d83ed5e58162d6e82a0c5
#
_cell.length_a   1.000
_cell.length_b   1.000
_cell.length_c   1.000
_cell.angle_alpha   90.00
_cell.angle_beta   90.00
_cell.angle_gamma   90.00
#
_symmetry.space_group_name_H-M   'P 1'
#
loop_
_entity.id
_entity.type
_entity.pdbx_description
1 polymer ?
#
loop_
_entity_poly.entity_id
_entity_poly.type
_entity_poly.pdbx_seq_one_letter_code
_entity_poly.pdbx_strand_id
1 'polypeptide(L)'
;GLTICYDMRFPKLYRLLAQAGASVITVPSAFTVPTGHAHWHVLLRARAIETGSFVLAAAQGGTHESGRRTYGHSLIVSPWGEVVAEADTEPGIVIADLDLAQADLARVRIPALVHDRAMSLTVLKPN
;
A
#
# COMPACT_ATOMS: atom_id res chain seq x y z
N GLY A 1 -6.00 7.58 -5.61
CA GLY A 1 -5.92 7.91 -4.17
C GLY A 1 -4.52 8.40 -3.82
N LEU A 2 -4.44 9.43 -2.99
CA LEU A 2 -3.16 9.99 -2.54
C LEU A 2 -2.99 9.71 -1.05
N THR A 3 -1.88 9.07 -0.68
CA THR A 3 -1.46 8.85 0.70
C THR A 3 0.03 9.16 0.84
N ILE A 4 0.55 9.20 2.05
CA ILE A 4 1.97 9.44 2.29
C ILE A 4 2.48 8.58 3.44
N CYS A 5 3.54 7.83 3.18
CA CYS A 5 4.42 7.17 4.16
C CYS A 5 3.64 6.43 5.29
N TYR A 6 3.52 7.02 6.46
CA TYR A 6 2.89 6.44 7.64
C TYR A 6 1.41 6.10 7.43
N ASP A 7 0.74 6.77 6.47
CA ASP A 7 -0.68 6.54 6.14
C ASP A 7 -0.96 5.08 5.78
N MET A 8 0.03 4.36 5.25
CA MET A 8 -0.14 2.94 4.92
C MET A 8 -0.45 2.06 6.14
N ARG A 9 -0.30 2.58 7.37
CA ARG A 9 -0.66 1.89 8.61
C ARG A 9 -2.13 2.03 8.98
N PHE A 10 -2.91 2.81 8.22
CA PHE A 10 -4.34 3.06 8.44
C PHE A 10 -5.19 2.36 7.37
N PRO A 11 -5.57 1.07 7.54
CA PRO A 11 -6.34 0.32 6.53
C PRO A 11 -7.65 1.02 6.16
N LYS A 12 -8.30 1.67 7.13
CA LYS A 12 -9.56 2.39 6.91
C LYS A 12 -9.43 3.52 5.88
N LEU A 13 -8.29 4.25 5.87
CA LEU A 13 -8.04 5.30 4.88
C LEU A 13 -8.03 4.71 3.46
N TYR A 14 -7.28 3.64 3.25
CA TYR A 14 -7.18 2.96 1.96
C TYR A 14 -8.54 2.43 1.50
N ARG A 15 -9.29 1.85 2.43
CA ARG A 15 -10.64 1.37 2.14
C ARG A 15 -11.56 2.50 1.69
N LEU A 16 -11.54 3.65 2.36
CA LEU A 16 -12.34 4.82 1.98
C LEU A 16 -11.96 5.36 0.60
N LEU A 17 -10.65 5.43 0.29
CA LEU A 17 -10.18 5.85 -1.03
C LEU A 17 -10.68 4.90 -2.13
N ALA A 18 -10.61 3.59 -1.90
CA ALA A 18 -11.07 2.59 -2.85
C ALA A 18 -12.61 2.62 -3.02
N GLN A 19 -13.36 2.82 -1.94
CA GLN A 19 -14.81 3.00 -1.98
C GLN A 19 -15.22 4.29 -2.70
N ALA A 20 -14.37 5.32 -2.66
CA ALA A 20 -14.52 6.55 -3.46
C ALA A 20 -14.10 6.38 -4.94
N GLY A 21 -13.70 5.17 -5.36
CA GLY A 21 -13.39 4.85 -6.75
C GLY A 21 -11.91 4.85 -7.12
N ALA A 22 -10.99 4.98 -6.17
CA ALA A 22 -9.56 4.95 -6.46
C ALA A 22 -9.12 3.56 -6.94
N SER A 23 -8.70 3.43 -8.20
CA SER A 23 -8.10 2.22 -8.76
C SER A 23 -6.58 2.20 -8.64
N VAL A 24 -5.97 3.35 -8.38
CA VAL A 24 -4.54 3.54 -8.14
C VAL A 24 -4.34 4.37 -6.88
N ILE A 25 -3.46 3.92 -5.98
CA ILE A 25 -3.14 4.62 -4.74
C ILE A 25 -1.62 4.84 -4.67
N THR A 26 -1.20 6.09 -4.43
CA THR A 26 0.21 6.43 -4.32
C THR A 26 0.65 6.51 -2.85
N VAL A 27 1.89 6.07 -2.57
CA VAL A 27 2.45 6.00 -1.21
C VAL A 27 3.92 6.46 -1.22
N PRO A 28 4.22 7.74 -1.52
CA PRO A 28 5.59 8.23 -1.39
C PRO A 28 6.06 8.10 0.07
N SER A 29 7.30 7.64 0.30
CA SER A 29 7.75 7.21 1.62
C SER A 29 9.24 7.38 1.86
N ALA A 30 9.62 7.40 3.14
CA ALA A 30 11.00 7.33 3.62
C ALA A 30 11.06 6.42 4.86
N PHE A 31 10.79 5.14 4.69
CA PHE A 31 10.83 4.16 5.79
C PHE A 31 12.26 3.97 6.30
N THR A 32 12.41 3.80 7.61
CA THR A 32 13.70 3.37 8.18
C THR A 32 14.01 1.94 7.75
N VAL A 33 15.28 1.58 7.69
CA VAL A 33 15.70 0.24 7.27
C VAL A 33 15.03 -0.89 8.07
N PRO A 34 14.97 -0.83 9.43
CA PRO A 34 14.32 -1.91 10.19
C PRO A 34 12.82 -2.05 9.89
N THR A 35 12.09 -0.95 9.80
CA THR A 35 10.65 -1.00 9.49
C THR A 35 10.40 -1.32 8.02
N GLY A 36 11.31 -0.96 7.13
CA GLY A 36 11.25 -1.33 5.73
C GLY A 36 11.33 -2.85 5.55
N HIS A 37 12.35 -3.48 6.10
CA HIS A 37 12.50 -4.94 6.05
C HIS A 37 11.28 -5.69 6.59
N ALA A 38 10.73 -5.24 7.71
CA ALA A 38 9.65 -5.96 8.37
C ALA A 38 8.26 -5.68 7.77
N HIS A 39 8.01 -4.46 7.26
CA HIS A 39 6.64 -4.00 7.00
C HIS A 39 6.37 -3.57 5.56
N TRP A 40 7.37 -3.07 4.82
CA TRP A 40 7.17 -2.35 3.57
C TRP A 40 6.38 -3.16 2.54
N HIS A 41 6.91 -4.29 2.11
CA HIS A 41 6.26 -5.14 1.12
C HIS A 41 4.94 -5.73 1.62
N VAL A 42 4.93 -6.19 2.86
CA VAL A 42 3.74 -6.82 3.46
C VAL A 42 2.57 -5.84 3.50
N LEU A 43 2.79 -4.61 3.98
CA LEU A 43 1.72 -3.63 4.09
C LEU A 43 1.25 -3.13 2.71
N LEU A 44 2.15 -2.83 1.78
CA LEU A 44 1.76 -2.37 0.44
C LEU A 44 0.96 -3.43 -0.30
N ARG A 45 1.37 -4.69 -0.23
CA ARG A 45 0.63 -5.81 -0.80
C ARG A 45 -0.73 -5.99 -0.12
N ALA A 46 -0.79 -5.87 1.21
CA ALA A 46 -2.06 -5.91 1.94
C ALA A 46 -3.01 -4.79 1.49
N ARG A 47 -2.51 -3.55 1.34
CA ARG A 47 -3.33 -2.42 0.85
C ARG A 47 -3.85 -2.67 -0.55
N ALA A 48 -3.03 -3.20 -1.46
CA ALA A 48 -3.45 -3.55 -2.81
C ALA A 48 -4.55 -4.62 -2.80
N ILE A 49 -4.35 -5.72 -2.07
CA ILE A 49 -5.28 -6.85 -2.01
C ILE A 49 -6.64 -6.45 -1.42
N GLU A 50 -6.64 -5.81 -0.25
CA GLU A 50 -7.89 -5.49 0.47
C GLU A 50 -8.72 -4.40 -0.19
N THR A 51 -8.12 -3.62 -1.11
CA THR A 51 -8.79 -2.55 -1.85
C THR A 51 -9.05 -2.88 -3.32
N GLY A 52 -8.42 -3.93 -3.83
CA GLY A 52 -8.44 -4.24 -5.26
C GLY A 52 -7.90 -3.07 -6.10
N SER A 53 -6.81 -2.43 -5.65
CA SER A 53 -6.22 -1.27 -6.30
C SER A 53 -4.73 -1.52 -6.60
N PHE A 54 -4.22 -0.87 -7.65
CA PHE A 54 -2.77 -0.74 -7.81
C PHE A 54 -2.21 0.14 -6.69
N VAL A 55 -1.00 -0.19 -6.21
CA VAL A 55 -0.27 0.63 -5.26
C VAL A 55 1.07 1.02 -5.87
N LEU A 56 1.33 2.33 -5.96
CA LEU A 56 2.58 2.90 -6.46
C LEU A 56 3.31 3.55 -5.29
N ALA A 57 4.42 2.95 -4.89
CA ALA A 57 5.15 3.35 -3.69
C ALA A 57 6.57 3.81 -4.03
N ALA A 58 6.73 5.11 -4.26
CA ALA A 58 8.05 5.73 -4.42
C ALA A 58 8.72 5.89 -3.05
N ALA A 59 9.90 5.31 -2.86
CA ALA A 59 10.59 5.27 -1.58
C ALA A 59 12.00 5.84 -1.65
N GLN A 60 12.33 6.70 -0.71
CA GLN A 60 13.70 7.16 -0.55
C GLN A 60 14.59 6.02 0.00
N GLY A 61 15.73 5.79 -0.65
CA GLY A 61 16.74 4.82 -0.26
C GLY A 61 18.07 5.47 0.14
N GLY A 62 18.97 4.65 0.69
CA GLY A 62 20.35 5.04 0.98
C GLY A 62 20.57 5.77 2.29
N THR A 63 21.72 6.45 2.38
CA THR A 63 22.15 7.20 3.57
C THR A 63 22.06 8.70 3.30
N HIS A 64 21.36 9.43 4.16
CA HIS A 64 21.17 10.86 4.07
C HIS A 64 22.26 11.64 4.83
N GLU A 65 22.39 12.95 4.57
CA GLU A 65 23.39 13.83 5.20
C GLU A 65 23.34 13.79 6.73
N SER A 66 22.15 13.60 7.30
CA SER A 66 21.95 13.45 8.75
C SER A 66 22.45 12.12 9.33
N GLY A 67 23.00 11.23 8.52
CA GLY A 67 23.36 9.87 8.90
C GLY A 67 22.16 8.89 8.97
N ARG A 68 20.93 9.37 8.78
CA ARG A 68 19.75 8.49 8.71
C ARG A 68 19.80 7.62 7.47
N ARG A 69 19.44 6.35 7.64
CA ARG A 69 19.30 5.42 6.52
C ARG A 69 17.84 5.12 6.25
N THR A 70 17.48 5.11 4.97
CA THR A 70 16.13 4.72 4.51
C THR A 70 16.18 3.48 3.64
N TYR A 71 15.05 2.77 3.61
CA TYR A 71 14.98 1.41 3.09
C TYR A 71 15.02 1.36 1.56
N GLY A 72 14.49 2.38 0.85
CA GLY A 72 14.33 2.34 -0.59
C GLY A 72 13.25 1.37 -1.02
N HIS A 73 13.55 0.55 -2.03
CA HIS A 73 12.63 -0.44 -2.59
C HIS A 73 11.32 0.18 -3.09
N SER A 74 11.44 1.22 -3.94
CA SER A 74 10.28 1.73 -4.67
C SER A 74 9.62 0.60 -5.44
N LEU A 75 8.30 0.44 -5.32
CA LEU A 75 7.65 -0.69 -5.95
C LEU A 75 6.23 -0.37 -6.46
N ILE A 76 5.79 -1.18 -7.42
CA ILE A 76 4.44 -1.17 -7.98
C ILE A 76 3.80 -2.52 -7.67
N VAL A 77 2.62 -2.49 -7.05
CA VAL A 77 1.86 -3.69 -6.68
C VAL A 77 0.55 -3.74 -7.45
N SER A 78 0.21 -4.91 -8.01
CA SER A 78 -1.06 -5.16 -8.69
C SER A 78 -2.23 -5.26 -7.71
N PRO A 79 -3.49 -5.12 -8.17
CA PRO A 79 -4.68 -5.32 -7.34
C PRO A 79 -4.78 -6.72 -6.71
N TRP A 80 -4.03 -7.69 -7.25
CA TRP A 80 -3.95 -9.07 -6.72
C TRP A 80 -2.81 -9.27 -5.72
N GLY A 81 -2.02 -8.22 -5.46
CA GLY A 81 -0.93 -8.22 -4.49
C GLY A 81 0.41 -8.71 -5.05
N GLU A 82 0.54 -8.84 -6.37
CA GLU A 82 1.80 -9.18 -7.03
C GLU A 82 2.68 -7.94 -7.12
N VAL A 83 3.97 -8.07 -6.85
CA VAL A 83 4.96 -7.02 -7.13
C VAL A 83 5.23 -7.03 -8.63
N VAL A 84 4.73 -6.01 -9.33
CA VAL A 84 4.86 -5.87 -10.78
C VAL A 84 6.25 -5.36 -11.17
N ALA A 85 6.78 -4.42 -10.39
CA ALA A 85 8.12 -3.88 -10.58
C ALA A 85 8.65 -3.34 -9.25
N GLU A 86 9.95 -3.44 -9.07
CA GLU A 86 10.65 -3.00 -7.85
C GLU A 86 12.04 -2.45 -8.20
N ALA A 87 12.45 -1.38 -7.50
CA ALA A 87 13.83 -0.89 -7.46
C ALA A 87 14.52 -1.41 -6.19
N ASP A 88 15.82 -1.20 -6.11
CA ASP A 88 16.64 -1.42 -4.91
C ASP A 88 16.76 -0.15 -4.05
N THR A 89 17.91 0.09 -3.45
CA THR A 89 18.19 1.25 -2.59
C THR A 89 18.77 2.44 -3.35
N GLU A 90 19.21 2.26 -4.59
CA GLU A 90 19.87 3.30 -5.38
C GLU A 90 18.84 4.22 -6.05
N PRO A 91 19.21 5.49 -6.32
CA PRO A 91 18.36 6.39 -7.09
C PRO A 91 18.04 5.82 -8.47
N GLY A 92 16.76 5.78 -8.83
CA GLY A 92 16.34 5.20 -10.09
C GLY A 92 14.86 5.47 -10.40
N ILE A 93 14.41 4.93 -11.52
CA ILE A 93 13.02 5.01 -11.99
C ILE A 93 12.48 3.60 -12.16
N VAL A 94 11.27 3.37 -11.67
CA VAL A 94 10.50 2.13 -11.88
C VAL A 94 9.33 2.45 -12.78
N ILE A 95 9.18 1.70 -13.88
CA ILE A 95 8.12 1.88 -14.87
C ILE A 95 7.41 0.56 -15.07
N ALA A 96 6.08 0.60 -15.15
CA ALA A 96 5.25 -0.54 -15.53
C ALA A 96 3.99 -0.06 -16.25
N ASP A 97 3.50 -0.86 -17.18
CA ASP A 97 2.18 -0.66 -17.78
C ASP A 97 1.10 -1.20 -16.84
N LEU A 98 0.07 -0.42 -16.58
CA LEU A 98 -1.02 -0.76 -15.69
C LEU A 98 -2.32 -0.91 -16.48
N ASP A 99 -2.83 -2.13 -16.59
CA ASP A 99 -4.19 -2.37 -17.07
C ASP A 99 -5.19 -2.12 -15.93
N LEU A 100 -5.82 -0.95 -15.93
CA LEU A 100 -6.76 -0.54 -14.88
C LEU A 100 -7.98 -1.45 -14.76
N ALA A 101 -8.33 -2.21 -15.81
CA ALA A 101 -9.41 -3.20 -15.73
C ALA A 101 -9.12 -4.30 -14.69
N GLN A 102 -7.86 -4.56 -14.36
CA GLN A 102 -7.50 -5.51 -13.31
C GLN A 102 -8.03 -5.10 -11.92
N ALA A 103 -8.18 -3.80 -11.64
CA ALA A 103 -8.77 -3.34 -10.39
C ALA A 103 -10.25 -3.73 -10.31
N ASP A 104 -10.99 -3.53 -11.40
CA ASP A 104 -12.41 -3.90 -11.46
C ASP A 104 -12.58 -5.41 -11.39
N LEU A 105 -11.75 -6.18 -12.11
CA LEU A 105 -11.76 -7.64 -12.05
C LEU A 105 -11.47 -8.19 -10.65
N ALA A 106 -10.49 -7.62 -9.95
CA ALA A 106 -10.17 -8.00 -8.58
C ALA A 106 -11.37 -7.76 -7.64
N ARG A 107 -12.01 -6.59 -7.76
CA ARG A 107 -13.19 -6.21 -6.97
C ARG A 107 -14.42 -7.06 -7.27
N VAL A 108 -14.61 -7.48 -8.53
CA VAL A 108 -15.68 -8.41 -8.90
C VAL A 108 -15.44 -9.79 -8.31
N ARG A 109 -14.19 -10.27 -8.36
CA ARG A 109 -13.83 -11.59 -7.79
C ARG A 109 -13.95 -11.64 -6.27
N ILE A 110 -13.53 -10.57 -5.59
CA ILE A 110 -13.58 -10.46 -4.12
C ILE A 110 -14.24 -9.12 -3.78
N PRO A 111 -15.58 -9.07 -3.70
CA PRO A 111 -16.34 -7.82 -3.53
C PRO A 111 -16.31 -7.31 -2.07
N ALA A 112 -15.13 -7.36 -1.44
CA ALA A 112 -14.95 -6.99 -0.03
C ALA A 112 -15.34 -5.54 0.27
N LEU A 113 -15.18 -4.62 -0.68
CA LEU A 113 -15.51 -3.21 -0.51
C LEU A 113 -17.01 -2.96 -0.35
N VAL A 114 -17.86 -3.77 -1.00
CA VAL A 114 -19.33 -3.65 -0.91
C VAL A 114 -19.92 -4.53 0.19
N HIS A 115 -19.13 -5.46 0.74
CA HIS A 115 -19.54 -6.27 1.88
C HIS A 115 -19.32 -5.57 3.24
N ASP A 116 -18.99 -4.28 3.21
CA ASP A 116 -18.77 -3.49 4.42
C ASP A 116 -20.04 -3.46 5.30
N ARG A 117 -19.84 -3.58 6.61
CA ARG A 117 -20.91 -3.55 7.60
C ARG A 117 -20.48 -2.69 8.78
N ALA A 118 -21.42 -1.95 9.32
CA ALA A 118 -21.21 -1.28 10.60
C ALA A 118 -20.99 -2.34 11.69
N MET A 119 -19.90 -2.20 12.42
CA MET A 119 -19.55 -3.08 13.53
C MET A 119 -19.44 -2.27 14.82
N SER A 120 -20.00 -2.82 15.90
CA SER A 120 -19.80 -2.30 17.25
C SER A 120 -19.17 -3.38 18.12
N LEU A 121 -18.26 -2.98 19.01
CA LEU A 121 -17.58 -3.85 19.94
C LEU A 121 -18.00 -3.49 21.37
N THR A 122 -18.54 -4.49 22.10
CA THR A 122 -18.77 -4.37 23.54
C THR A 122 -17.63 -5.05 24.27
N VAL A 123 -16.84 -4.28 25.00
CA VAL A 123 -15.79 -4.83 25.88
C VAL A 123 -16.41 -5.23 27.21
N LEU A 124 -16.45 -6.51 27.49
CA LEU A 124 -16.84 -7.02 28.81
C LEU A 124 -15.69 -6.77 29.78
N LYS A 125 -15.94 -6.00 30.84
CA LYS A 125 -14.96 -5.84 31.91
C LYS A 125 -14.89 -7.17 32.70
N PRO A 126 -13.68 -7.68 32.98
CA PRO A 126 -13.58 -8.79 33.93
C PRO A 126 -14.13 -8.38 35.29
N ASN A 127 -14.88 -9.28 35.92
CA ASN A 127 -15.37 -9.13 37.30
C ASN A 127 -14.21 -9.14 38.28
#